data_51e5821022b5ab6a2657ab20b896615c
#
_entry.id   51e5821022b5ab6a2657ab20b896615c
#
_cell.length_a   1.000
_cell.length_b   1.000
_cell.length_c   1.000
_cell.angle_alpha   90.00
_cell.angle_beta   90.00
_cell.angle_gamma   90.00
#
_symmetry.space_group_name_H-M   'P 1'
#
loop_
_entity.id
_entity.type
_entity.pdbx_description
1 polymer ?
#
loop_
_entity_poly.entity_id
_entity_poly.type
_entity_poly.pdbx_seq_one_letter_code
_entity_poly.pdbx_strand_id
1 'polypeptide(L)'
;SGGFNIYAIDLEKALLSHPAVADAAVIGIPSERWGETPLGLVVLKPGAAESEGTILNWANGHLGKAQRLSDIELRDYLPRSTIGKVLKRELREPYWER
;
A
#
# COMPACT_ATOMS: atom_id res chain seq x y z
N SER A 1 8.90 -11.72 4.91
CA SER A 1 8.37 -12.85 5.63
C SER A 1 6.98 -13.23 5.13
N GLY A 2 6.62 -14.50 5.31
CA GLY A 2 5.31 -14.98 4.87
C GLY A 2 4.15 -14.29 5.58
N GLY A 3 4.34 -13.97 6.86
CA GLY A 3 3.30 -13.29 7.64
C GLY A 3 2.98 -11.91 7.09
N PHE A 4 4.00 -11.17 6.70
CA PHE A 4 3.79 -9.84 6.13
C PHE A 4 3.03 -9.94 4.79
N ASN A 5 3.36 -10.92 3.96
CA ASN A 5 2.68 -11.07 2.66
C ASN A 5 1.19 -11.35 2.83
N ILE A 6 0.81 -12.09 3.87
CA ILE A 6 -0.61 -12.36 4.15
C ILE A 6 -1.32 -11.06 4.53
N TYR A 7 -0.70 -10.25 5.38
CA TYR A 7 -1.27 -8.95 5.75
C TYR A 7 -1.39 -8.03 4.53
N ALA A 8 -0.39 -8.05 3.65
CA ALA A 8 -0.39 -7.17 2.49
C ALA A 8 -1.61 -7.41 1.61
N ILE A 9 -2.02 -8.66 1.43
CA ILE A 9 -3.19 -8.99 0.61
C ILE A 9 -4.45 -8.34 1.18
N ASP A 10 -4.65 -8.45 2.49
CA ASP A 10 -5.83 -7.88 3.14
C ASP A 10 -5.83 -6.36 3.08
N LEU A 11 -4.65 -5.76 3.29
CA LEU A 11 -4.50 -4.30 3.23
C LEU A 11 -4.75 -3.79 1.81
N GLU A 12 -4.26 -4.51 0.81
CA GLU A 12 -4.49 -4.14 -0.60
C GLU A 12 -5.97 -4.23 -0.96
N LYS A 13 -6.66 -5.26 -0.48
CA LYS A 13 -8.10 -5.40 -0.72
C LYS A 13 -8.89 -4.22 -0.13
N ALA A 14 -8.50 -3.79 1.07
CA ALA A 14 -9.15 -2.64 1.70
C ALA A 14 -8.96 -1.39 0.84
N LEU A 15 -7.73 -1.14 0.36
CA LEU A 15 -7.45 0.01 -0.49
C LEU A 15 -8.23 -0.06 -1.80
N LEU A 16 -8.23 -1.24 -2.44
CA LEU A 16 -8.90 -1.40 -3.74
C LEU A 16 -10.42 -1.28 -3.65
N SER A 17 -11.00 -1.42 -2.46
CA SER A 17 -12.43 -1.22 -2.29
C SER A 17 -12.84 0.24 -2.26
N HIS A 18 -11.88 1.17 -2.16
CA HIS A 18 -12.18 2.60 -2.19
C HIS A 18 -12.57 3.01 -3.62
N PRO A 19 -13.67 3.77 -3.78
CA PRO A 19 -14.17 4.11 -5.13
C PRO A 19 -13.19 4.92 -5.98
N ALA A 20 -12.30 5.69 -5.37
CA ALA A 20 -11.34 6.51 -6.11
C ALA A 20 -10.02 5.80 -6.42
N VAL A 21 -9.82 4.59 -5.93
CA VAL A 21 -8.55 3.87 -6.10
C VAL A 21 -8.60 2.97 -7.33
N ALA A 22 -7.65 3.18 -8.25
CA ALA A 22 -7.53 2.39 -9.47
C ALA A 22 -6.60 1.19 -9.26
N ASP A 23 -5.54 1.36 -8.48
CA ASP A 23 -4.57 0.31 -8.23
C ASP A 23 -3.93 0.51 -6.86
N ALA A 24 -3.46 -0.55 -6.24
CA ALA A 24 -2.83 -0.45 -4.94
C ALA A 24 -1.86 -1.61 -4.72
N ALA A 25 -0.80 -1.33 -3.99
CA ALA A 25 0.15 -2.34 -3.51
C ALA A 25 0.61 -1.93 -2.13
N VAL A 26 0.79 -2.92 -1.26
CA VAL A 26 1.29 -2.67 0.09
C VAL A 26 2.68 -3.28 0.20
N ILE A 27 3.63 -2.46 0.64
CA ILE A 27 5.02 -2.89 0.83
C ILE A 27 5.44 -2.65 2.27
N GLY A 28 6.44 -3.41 2.71
CA GLY A 28 7.05 -3.18 4.01
C GLY A 28 8.17 -2.17 3.90
N ILE A 29 8.14 -1.16 4.75
CA ILE A 29 9.21 -0.15 4.82
C ILE A 29 9.83 -0.16 6.21
N PRO A 30 11.06 0.40 6.37
CA PRO A 30 11.71 0.41 7.68
C PRO A 30 10.92 1.17 8.72
N SER A 31 10.90 0.65 9.95
CA SER A 31 10.27 1.29 11.10
C SER A 31 11.19 1.14 12.29
N GLU A 32 11.49 2.24 12.98
CA GLU A 32 12.31 2.19 14.19
C GLU A 32 11.64 1.40 15.29
N ARG A 33 10.30 1.49 15.36
CA ARG A 33 9.54 0.83 16.41
C ARG A 33 9.30 -0.65 16.15
N TRP A 34 8.98 -1.00 14.88
CA TRP A 34 8.51 -2.35 14.55
C TRP A 34 9.48 -3.13 13.68
N GLY A 35 10.59 -2.51 13.24
CA GLY A 35 11.48 -3.09 12.25
C GLY A 35 10.95 -2.91 10.84
N GLU A 36 9.70 -3.26 10.62
CA GLU A 36 9.03 -3.13 9.32
C GLU A 36 7.58 -2.73 9.55
N THR A 37 7.06 -1.86 8.67
CA THR A 37 5.68 -1.40 8.78
C THR A 37 5.07 -1.26 7.38
N PRO A 38 3.73 -1.46 7.24
CA PRO A 38 3.11 -1.43 5.90
C PRO A 38 2.85 -0.02 5.39
N LEU A 39 3.30 0.23 4.17
CA LEU A 39 3.03 1.45 3.42
C LEU A 39 2.14 1.08 2.24
N GLY A 40 1.03 1.80 2.07
CA GLY A 40 0.16 1.63 0.91
C GLY A 40 0.58 2.54 -0.22
N LEU A 41 0.86 1.95 -1.39
CA LEU A 41 1.12 2.71 -2.61
C LEU A 41 -0.15 2.69 -3.43
N VAL A 42 -0.68 3.85 -3.75
CA VAL A 42 -2.01 3.98 -4.34
C VAL A 42 -1.98 4.78 -5.62
N VAL A 43 -2.64 4.25 -6.65
CA VAL A 43 -2.88 4.97 -7.89
C VAL A 43 -4.37 5.34 -7.93
N LEU A 44 -4.65 6.63 -8.07
CA LEU A 44 -6.03 7.09 -8.15
C LEU A 44 -6.59 6.93 -9.57
N LYS A 45 -7.89 6.79 -9.65
CA LYS A 45 -8.57 6.78 -10.94
C LYS A 45 -8.42 8.15 -11.63
N PRO A 46 -8.44 8.20 -12.96
CA PRO A 46 -8.35 9.47 -13.67
C PRO A 46 -9.42 10.45 -13.18
N GLY A 47 -8.99 11.68 -12.88
CA GLY A 47 -9.89 12.72 -12.40
C GLY A 47 -10.22 12.68 -10.92
N ALA A 48 -9.82 11.60 -10.21
CA ALA A 48 -10.04 11.55 -8.78
C ALA A 48 -9.07 12.48 -8.04
N ALA A 49 -9.53 13.07 -6.94
CA ALA A 49 -8.75 14.04 -6.17
C ALA A 49 -8.89 13.75 -4.68
N GLU A 50 -8.24 12.69 -4.22
CA GLU A 50 -8.23 12.31 -2.81
C GLU A 50 -6.86 12.57 -2.19
N SER A 51 -6.83 12.92 -0.91
CA SER A 51 -5.57 13.07 -0.20
C SER A 51 -5.11 11.73 0.36
N GLU A 52 -3.80 11.62 0.62
CA GLU A 52 -3.23 10.43 1.24
C GLU A 52 -3.87 10.16 2.60
N GLY A 53 -4.07 11.21 3.40
CA GLY A 53 -4.69 11.07 4.71
C GLY A 53 -6.13 10.56 4.66
N THR A 54 -6.90 11.02 3.69
CA THR A 54 -8.29 10.58 3.53
C THR A 54 -8.34 9.09 3.20
N ILE A 55 -7.47 8.64 2.28
CA ILE A 55 -7.42 7.24 1.90
C ILE A 55 -6.93 6.37 3.05
N LEU A 56 -5.92 6.85 3.78
CA LEU A 56 -5.40 6.13 4.94
C LEU A 56 -6.49 5.89 5.99
N ASN A 57 -7.22 6.95 6.34
CA ASN A 57 -8.29 6.85 7.34
C ASN A 57 -9.41 5.93 6.87
N TRP A 58 -9.77 6.03 5.61
CA TRP A 58 -10.83 5.19 5.05
C TRP A 58 -10.44 3.71 5.10
N ALA A 59 -9.22 3.40 4.64
CA ALA A 59 -8.75 2.02 4.62
C ALA A 59 -8.62 1.45 6.03
N ASN A 60 -8.03 2.21 6.95
CA ASN A 60 -7.86 1.76 8.32
C ASN A 60 -9.20 1.60 9.04
N GLY A 61 -10.21 2.35 8.64
CA GLY A 61 -11.57 2.18 9.16
C GLY A 61 -12.22 0.86 8.75
N HIS A 62 -11.71 0.22 7.70
CA HIS A 62 -12.22 -1.07 7.22
C HIS A 62 -11.34 -2.24 7.65
N LEU A 63 -10.31 -1.99 8.44
CA LEU A 63 -9.35 -3.01 8.89
C LEU A 63 -9.47 -3.20 10.40
N GLY A 64 -9.11 -4.39 10.87
CA GLY A 64 -9.04 -4.66 12.29
C GLY A 64 -7.86 -3.97 12.94
N LYS A 65 -7.87 -3.89 14.27
CA LYS A 65 -6.82 -3.20 15.02
C LYS A 65 -5.42 -3.79 14.79
N ALA A 66 -5.36 -5.08 14.48
CA ALA A 66 -4.08 -5.76 14.26
C ALA A 66 -3.55 -5.56 12.85
N GLN A 67 -4.36 -5.03 11.93
CA GLN A 67 -4.00 -4.86 10.53
C GLN A 67 -4.24 -3.41 10.14
N ARG A 68 -3.20 -2.60 10.25
CA ARG A 68 -3.33 -1.18 9.93
C ARG A 68 -2.20 -0.75 9.02
N LEU A 69 -2.53 0.13 8.08
CA LEU A 69 -1.54 0.81 7.27
C LEU A 69 -0.92 1.94 8.09
N SER A 70 0.38 2.13 7.94
CA SER A 70 1.09 3.22 8.61
C SER A 70 0.95 4.51 7.84
N ASP A 71 0.93 4.43 6.51
CA ASP A 71 0.86 5.62 5.67
C ASP A 71 0.43 5.23 4.26
N ILE A 72 0.14 6.24 3.47
CA ILE A 72 -0.22 6.11 2.06
C ILE A 72 0.70 7.03 1.25
N GLU A 73 1.13 6.55 0.09
CA GLU A 73 1.87 7.37 -0.86
C GLU A 73 1.18 7.25 -2.22
N LEU A 74 0.78 8.38 -2.79
CA LEU A 74 0.14 8.37 -4.11
C LEU A 74 1.19 8.22 -5.20
N ARG A 75 0.88 7.40 -6.18
CA ARG A 75 1.75 7.11 -7.33
C ARG A 75 0.97 7.28 -8.61
N ASP A 76 1.70 7.55 -9.70
CA ASP A 76 1.10 7.66 -11.03
C ASP A 76 0.83 6.28 -11.61
N TYR A 77 1.68 5.31 -11.27
CA TYR A 77 1.55 3.93 -11.73
C TYR A 77 2.31 3.00 -10.79
N LEU A 78 2.04 1.71 -10.91
CA LEU A 78 2.80 0.68 -10.20
C LEU A 78 3.45 -0.24 -11.23
N PRO A 79 4.79 -0.44 -11.17
CA PRO A 79 5.46 -1.31 -12.13
C PRO A 79 5.00 -2.75 -12.01
N ARG A 80 4.84 -3.42 -13.14
CA ARG A 80 4.37 -4.80 -13.20
C ARG A 80 5.26 -5.65 -14.10
N SER A 81 5.33 -6.94 -13.78
CA SER A 81 6.01 -7.91 -14.62
C SER A 81 5.17 -8.20 -15.87
N THR A 82 5.73 -8.96 -16.80
CA THR A 82 5.03 -9.33 -18.04
C THR A 82 3.76 -10.13 -17.78
N ILE A 83 3.66 -10.78 -16.63
CA ILE A 83 2.45 -11.53 -16.25
C ILE A 83 1.48 -10.71 -15.40
N GLY A 84 1.73 -9.38 -15.28
CA GLY A 84 0.83 -8.48 -14.59
C GLY A 84 0.99 -8.39 -13.09
N LYS A 85 2.02 -8.99 -12.52
CA LYS A 85 2.27 -8.96 -11.08
C LYS A 85 3.04 -7.70 -10.70
N VAL A 86 2.60 -7.00 -9.63
CA VAL A 86 3.28 -5.80 -9.14
C VAL A 86 4.70 -6.16 -8.68
N LEU A 87 5.67 -5.36 -9.11
CA LEU A 87 7.08 -5.59 -8.79
C LEU A 87 7.42 -4.95 -7.45
N LYS A 88 6.97 -5.58 -6.36
CA LYS A 88 7.12 -5.03 -5.01
C LYS A 88 8.57 -4.84 -4.59
N ARG A 89 9.45 -5.71 -5.06
CA ARG A 89 10.87 -5.59 -4.74
C ARG A 89 11.44 -4.26 -5.21
N GLU A 90 11.11 -3.86 -6.44
CA GLU A 90 11.55 -2.57 -6.96
C GLU A 90 10.96 -1.41 -6.17
N LEU A 91 9.70 -1.54 -5.76
CA LEU A 91 9.04 -0.50 -4.99
C LEU A 91 9.63 -0.35 -3.59
N ARG A 92 10.09 -1.44 -3.00
CA ARG A 92 10.68 -1.43 -1.65
C ARG A 92 12.09 -0.85 -1.61
N GLU A 93 12.89 -1.08 -2.64
CA GLU A 93 14.32 -0.76 -2.63
C GLU A 93 14.65 0.66 -2.16
N PRO A 94 14.00 1.71 -2.68
CA PRO A 94 14.35 3.09 -2.26
C PRO A 94 14.19 3.33 -0.76
N TYR A 95 13.30 2.63 -0.09
CA TYR A 95 13.06 2.84 1.33
C TYR A 95 14.08 2.11 2.21
N TRP A 96 14.70 1.06 1.69
CA TRP A 96 15.62 0.22 2.46
C TRP A 96 17.10 0.53 2.22
N GLU A 97 17.41 1.36 1.23
CA GLU A 97 18.78 1.68 0.83
C GLU A 97 19.43 2.83 1.62
N ARG A 98 18.77 3.35 2.60
CA ARG A 98 19.29 4.49 3.36
C ARG A 98 20.30 4.09 4.41
#